data_1fd076f51a249626b2e7c4f1fdd5cb55
#
_entry.id   1fd076f51a249626b2e7c4f1fdd5cb55
#
_cell.length_a   1.000
_cell.length_b   1.000
_cell.length_c   1.000
_cell.angle_alpha   90.00
_cell.angle_beta   90.00
_cell.angle_gamma   90.00
#
_symmetry.space_group_name_H-M   'P 1'
#
loop_
_entity.id
_entity.type
_entity.pdbx_description
1 polymer ?
#
loop_
_entity_poly.entity_id
_entity_poly.type
_entity_poly.pdbx_seq_one_letter_code
_entity_poly.pdbx_strand_id
1 'polypeptide(L)'
;MRVITGEQAVAEFVQRQRTLYEGPVIDSRLETIIRDGAHTTLTGRDILRVLRTSRSVFFDSHVEVVSGHHTATYLRFDSVARFPELITLVARDMADWIRRKFQQDPITGIVATASAAKLLAEGVADMLHNTMRLRVTLTPYSDETGRIGTDITIGGIKSGERFLALNDVTTRGNCVSKLGKVITDHGGLLAGMLVFARRDSGQFPLMNELLAQHPFYYTTDLDMPQWEPAECPLCRQNQPLLSWGDMPGL
;
A
#
# COMPACT_ATOMS: atom_id res chain seq x y z
N MET A 1 21.98 0.06 19.03
CA MET A 1 20.62 0.64 19.10
C MET A 1 19.69 -0.44 19.64
N ARG A 2 18.90 -0.18 20.66
CA ARG A 2 18.00 -1.21 21.23
C ARG A 2 16.67 -1.15 20.47
N VAL A 3 16.38 -2.21 19.70
CA VAL A 3 15.01 -2.48 19.24
C VAL A 3 14.16 -2.71 20.49
N ILE A 4 13.03 -2.03 20.61
CA ILE A 4 12.08 -2.32 21.70
C ILE A 4 11.44 -3.66 21.35
N THR A 5 11.85 -4.70 22.06
CA THR A 5 11.27 -6.05 21.96
C THR A 5 10.43 -6.42 23.18
N GLY A 6 10.16 -5.48 24.08
CA GLY A 6 9.39 -5.75 25.30
C GLY A 6 7.88 -5.56 25.06
N GLU A 7 7.08 -6.58 25.38
CA GLU A 7 5.60 -6.53 25.32
C GLU A 7 5.01 -5.28 25.97
N GLN A 8 5.58 -4.83 27.10
CA GLN A 8 5.13 -3.64 27.81
C GLN A 8 5.31 -2.36 26.97
N ALA A 9 6.45 -2.19 26.29
CA ALA A 9 6.72 -1.00 25.49
C ALA A 9 5.83 -0.94 24.23
N VAL A 10 5.53 -2.10 23.64
CA VAL A 10 4.56 -2.21 22.54
C VAL A 10 3.16 -1.86 23.05
N ALA A 11 2.75 -2.36 24.22
CA ALA A 11 1.46 -2.05 24.82
C ALA A 11 1.30 -0.55 25.12
N GLU A 12 2.32 0.09 25.68
CA GLU A 12 2.34 1.54 25.92
C GLU A 12 2.25 2.35 24.63
N PHE A 13 2.97 1.93 23.59
CA PHE A 13 2.88 2.53 22.26
C PHE A 13 1.45 2.43 21.71
N VAL A 14 0.84 1.24 21.74
CA VAL A 14 -0.55 1.02 21.31
C VAL A 14 -1.52 1.92 22.05
N GLN A 15 -1.38 2.01 23.38
CA GLN A 15 -2.26 2.84 24.20
C GLN A 15 -2.14 4.33 23.83
N ARG A 16 -0.93 4.83 23.57
CA ARG A 16 -0.73 6.21 23.08
C ARG A 16 -1.43 6.43 21.74
N GLN A 17 -1.33 5.48 20.80
CA GLN A 17 -2.00 5.59 19.51
C GLN A 17 -3.52 5.60 19.66
N ARG A 18 -4.09 4.73 20.51
CA ARG A 18 -5.54 4.72 20.79
C ARG A 18 -6.02 6.05 21.36
N THR A 19 -5.32 6.58 22.36
CA THR A 19 -5.63 7.89 22.94
C THR A 19 -5.56 9.01 21.90
N LEU A 20 -4.59 8.96 20.98
CA LEU A 20 -4.48 9.92 19.89
C LEU A 20 -5.72 9.87 18.97
N TYR A 21 -6.19 8.67 18.60
CA TYR A 21 -7.39 8.50 17.76
C TYR A 21 -8.70 8.89 18.48
N GLU A 22 -8.74 8.87 19.79
CA GLU A 22 -9.88 9.35 20.60
C GLU A 22 -9.87 10.87 20.79
N GLY A 23 -8.72 11.49 20.60
CA GLY A 23 -8.53 12.93 20.77
C GLY A 23 -9.00 13.75 19.58
N PRO A 24 -9.19 15.07 19.75
CA PRO A 24 -9.69 15.97 18.71
C PRO A 24 -8.66 16.28 17.61
N VAL A 25 -7.38 16.04 17.86
CA VAL A 25 -6.28 16.42 16.94
C VAL A 25 -6.01 15.41 15.84
N ILE A 26 -6.62 14.23 15.88
CA ILE A 26 -6.29 13.17 14.92
C ILE A 26 -6.63 13.56 13.48
N ASP A 27 -7.78 14.22 13.27
CA ASP A 27 -8.22 14.60 11.93
C ASP A 27 -7.23 15.59 11.30
N SER A 28 -6.84 16.63 12.01
CA SER A 28 -5.85 17.59 11.51
C SER A 28 -4.51 16.93 11.23
N ARG A 29 -4.08 15.97 12.05
CA ARG A 29 -2.84 15.21 11.78
C ARG A 29 -2.94 14.33 10.54
N LEU A 30 -4.07 13.65 10.34
CA LEU A 30 -4.31 12.88 9.13
C LEU A 30 -4.37 13.80 7.90
N GLU A 31 -5.07 14.92 7.98
CA GLU A 31 -5.16 15.90 6.90
C GLU A 31 -3.79 16.45 6.48
N THR A 32 -2.85 16.64 7.43
CA THR A 32 -1.51 17.14 7.10
C THR A 32 -0.69 16.19 6.23
N ILE A 33 -0.94 14.88 6.30
CA ILE A 33 -0.21 13.89 5.50
C ILE A 33 -0.91 13.50 4.19
N ILE A 34 -2.21 13.80 4.05
CA ILE A 34 -2.97 13.43 2.85
C ILE A 34 -2.62 14.40 1.72
N ARG A 35 -2.24 13.83 0.58
CA ARG A 35 -2.04 14.52 -0.70
C ARG A 35 -2.98 13.93 -1.74
N ASP A 36 -3.22 14.66 -2.81
CA ASP A 36 -4.06 14.21 -3.91
C ASP A 36 -3.52 12.93 -4.55
N GLY A 37 -4.41 12.01 -4.87
CA GLY A 37 -4.10 10.81 -5.63
C GLY A 37 -3.95 11.08 -7.13
N ALA A 38 -3.39 10.14 -7.87
CA ALA A 38 -3.34 10.20 -9.32
C ALA A 38 -4.59 9.52 -9.91
N HIS A 39 -5.43 10.33 -10.54
CA HIS A 39 -6.66 9.89 -11.22
C HIS A 39 -7.78 9.40 -10.28
N THR A 40 -7.65 9.53 -8.98
CA THR A 40 -8.69 9.19 -8.00
C THR A 40 -9.92 10.10 -8.13
N THR A 41 -11.08 9.54 -7.85
CA THR A 41 -12.34 10.28 -7.67
C THR A 41 -12.68 10.48 -6.19
N LEU A 42 -11.94 9.85 -5.29
CA LEU A 42 -12.09 10.05 -3.85
C LEU A 42 -11.53 11.40 -3.43
N THR A 43 -12.28 12.06 -2.59
CA THR A 43 -11.89 13.34 -1.99
C THR A 43 -10.94 13.14 -0.81
N GLY A 44 -10.25 14.19 -0.38
CA GLY A 44 -9.47 14.17 0.85
C GLY A 44 -10.28 13.74 2.08
N ARG A 45 -11.60 14.06 2.11
CA ARG A 45 -12.51 13.61 3.18
C ARG A 45 -12.76 12.10 3.14
N ASP A 46 -12.85 11.51 1.95
CA ASP A 46 -13.02 10.07 1.80
C ASP A 46 -11.77 9.35 2.29
N ILE A 47 -10.58 9.86 1.94
CA ILE A 47 -9.30 9.33 2.40
C ILE A 47 -9.17 9.48 3.92
N LEU A 48 -9.48 10.66 4.46
CA LEU A 48 -9.53 10.90 5.90
C LEU A 48 -10.42 9.88 6.60
N ARG A 49 -11.61 9.63 6.07
CA ARG A 49 -12.54 8.62 6.60
C ARG A 49 -11.91 7.23 6.59
N VAL A 50 -11.25 6.82 5.48
CA VAL A 50 -10.58 5.52 5.39
C VAL A 50 -9.53 5.39 6.48
N LEU A 51 -8.61 6.35 6.60
CA LEU A 51 -7.50 6.30 7.55
C LEU A 51 -7.98 6.39 9.01
N ARG A 52 -8.94 7.25 9.29
CA ARG A 52 -9.50 7.44 10.63
C ARG A 52 -10.26 6.21 11.12
N THR A 53 -11.20 5.71 10.30
CA THR A 53 -12.04 4.55 10.68
C THR A 53 -11.19 3.31 10.92
N SER A 54 -10.22 3.06 10.05
CA SER A 54 -9.34 1.90 10.16
C SER A 54 -8.25 2.05 11.23
N ARG A 55 -8.02 3.26 11.75
CA ARG A 55 -6.89 3.57 12.65
C ARG A 55 -5.55 3.06 12.08
N SER A 56 -5.37 3.18 10.77
CA SER A 56 -4.28 2.54 10.04
C SER A 56 -2.95 3.30 10.09
N VAL A 57 -2.96 4.57 10.54
CA VAL A 57 -1.77 5.42 10.59
C VAL A 57 -1.26 5.53 12.02
N PHE A 58 0.02 5.25 12.21
CA PHE A 58 0.72 5.39 13.48
C PHE A 58 1.61 6.62 13.43
N PHE A 59 1.34 7.58 14.29
CA PHE A 59 2.11 8.81 14.43
C PHE A 59 3.13 8.72 15.57
N ASP A 60 4.10 9.64 15.57
CA ASP A 60 5.12 9.75 16.62
C ASP A 60 5.75 8.40 16.95
N SER A 61 5.97 7.63 15.88
CA SER A 61 6.58 6.31 15.93
C SER A 61 8.04 6.38 15.45
N HIS A 62 8.79 5.33 15.70
CA HIS A 62 10.09 5.10 15.06
C HIS A 62 10.08 3.68 14.57
N VAL A 63 9.79 3.51 13.28
CA VAL A 63 9.57 2.19 12.68
C VAL A 63 10.61 1.93 11.60
N GLU A 64 11.25 0.75 11.68
CA GLU A 64 12.00 0.19 10.57
C GLU A 64 11.04 -0.53 9.63
N VAL A 65 10.94 -0.04 8.39
CA VAL A 65 10.11 -0.65 7.36
C VAL A 65 10.85 -1.79 6.65
N VAL A 66 10.13 -2.60 5.86
CA VAL A 66 10.68 -3.77 5.13
C VAL A 66 11.96 -3.48 4.35
N SER A 67 12.14 -2.26 3.86
CA SER A 67 13.33 -1.85 3.11
C SER A 67 14.54 -1.48 3.99
N GLY A 68 14.42 -1.57 5.32
CA GLY A 68 15.46 -1.16 6.27
C GLY A 68 15.49 0.34 6.55
N HIS A 69 14.61 1.14 5.93
CA HIS A 69 14.49 2.57 6.20
C HIS A 69 13.67 2.82 7.46
N HIS A 70 13.87 3.98 8.07
CA HIS A 70 13.16 4.42 9.26
C HIS A 70 12.12 5.48 8.91
N THR A 71 11.01 5.49 9.64
CA THR A 71 9.95 6.50 9.50
C THR A 71 9.35 6.89 10.84
N ALA A 72 8.89 8.14 10.96
CA ALA A 72 8.14 8.63 12.12
C ALA A 72 6.64 8.39 12.03
N THR A 73 6.16 8.08 10.83
CA THR A 73 4.74 7.84 10.56
C THR A 73 4.60 6.57 9.72
N TYR A 74 3.82 5.62 10.20
CA TYR A 74 3.68 4.31 9.56
C TYR A 74 2.23 4.03 9.19
N LEU A 75 2.00 3.57 7.95
CA LEU A 75 0.70 3.10 7.48
C LEU A 75 0.68 1.58 7.47
N ARG A 76 -0.29 0.99 8.18
CA ARG A 76 -0.59 -0.45 8.15
C ARG A 76 -1.88 -0.71 7.39
N PHE A 77 -1.77 -1.17 6.15
CA PHE A 77 -2.94 -1.41 5.30
C PHE A 77 -3.82 -2.57 5.79
N ASP A 78 -3.26 -3.57 6.50
CA ASP A 78 -4.05 -4.64 7.12
C ASP A 78 -5.15 -4.10 8.05
N SER A 79 -4.94 -2.92 8.65
CA SER A 79 -5.98 -2.27 9.46
C SER A 79 -7.15 -1.79 8.61
N VAL A 80 -6.90 -1.31 7.38
CA VAL A 80 -7.95 -0.96 6.41
C VAL A 80 -8.68 -2.22 5.94
N ALA A 81 -7.94 -3.29 5.70
CA ALA A 81 -8.45 -4.55 5.20
C ALA A 81 -9.46 -5.25 6.13
N ARG A 82 -9.49 -4.87 7.42
CA ARG A 82 -10.50 -5.35 8.38
C ARG A 82 -11.91 -4.81 8.14
N PHE A 83 -12.06 -3.78 7.30
CA PHE A 83 -13.32 -3.10 7.04
C PHE A 83 -13.73 -3.31 5.58
N PRO A 84 -14.63 -4.28 5.30
CA PRO A 84 -15.07 -4.57 3.93
C PRO A 84 -15.63 -3.36 3.18
N GLU A 85 -16.30 -2.46 3.89
CA GLU A 85 -16.84 -1.23 3.30
C GLU A 85 -15.75 -0.25 2.84
N LEU A 86 -14.60 -0.21 3.52
CA LEU A 86 -13.47 0.61 3.10
C LEU A 86 -12.75 -0.01 1.91
N ILE A 87 -12.58 -1.34 1.90
CA ILE A 87 -12.06 -2.06 0.73
C ILE A 87 -12.98 -1.83 -0.47
N THR A 88 -14.30 -1.93 -0.29
CA THR A 88 -15.28 -1.68 -1.35
C THR A 88 -15.17 -0.25 -1.90
N LEU A 89 -14.99 0.75 -1.04
CA LEU A 89 -14.83 2.15 -1.45
C LEU A 89 -13.58 2.33 -2.33
N VAL A 90 -12.44 1.83 -1.87
CA VAL A 90 -11.17 1.93 -2.61
C VAL A 90 -11.19 1.11 -3.90
N ALA A 91 -11.71 -0.12 -3.84
CA ALA A 91 -11.82 -0.99 -5.02
C ALA A 91 -12.71 -0.39 -6.11
N ARG A 92 -13.80 0.29 -5.73
CA ARG A 92 -14.68 1.00 -6.68
C ARG A 92 -13.93 2.11 -7.41
N ASP A 93 -13.20 2.92 -6.68
CA ASP A 93 -12.40 4.00 -7.26
C ASP A 93 -11.33 3.48 -8.23
N MET A 94 -10.60 2.42 -7.84
CA MET A 94 -9.65 1.72 -8.71
C MET A 94 -10.34 1.14 -9.97
N ALA A 95 -11.50 0.51 -9.80
CA ALA A 95 -12.27 -0.06 -10.91
C ALA A 95 -12.75 1.02 -11.88
N ASP A 96 -13.14 2.19 -11.38
CA ASP A 96 -13.52 3.32 -12.22
C ASP A 96 -12.36 3.85 -13.05
N TRP A 97 -11.15 3.92 -12.48
CA TRP A 97 -9.96 4.25 -13.26
C TRP A 97 -9.65 3.20 -14.32
N ILE A 98 -9.70 1.92 -13.98
CA ILE A 98 -9.47 0.82 -14.94
C ILE A 98 -10.46 0.90 -16.09
N ARG A 99 -11.74 1.11 -15.80
CA ARG A 99 -12.79 1.23 -16.81
C ARG A 99 -12.52 2.37 -17.78
N ARG A 100 -12.14 3.54 -17.29
CA ARG A 100 -11.81 4.70 -18.12
C ARG A 100 -10.53 4.48 -18.94
N LYS A 101 -9.49 3.91 -18.31
CA LYS A 101 -8.16 3.81 -18.93
C LYS A 101 -8.07 2.70 -19.97
N PHE A 102 -8.77 1.58 -19.74
CA PHE A 102 -8.63 0.36 -20.53
C PHE A 102 -9.90 -0.02 -21.30
N GLN A 103 -10.78 0.95 -21.57
CA GLN A 103 -12.00 0.73 -22.34
C GLN A 103 -11.73 0.23 -23.76
N GLN A 104 -10.74 0.82 -24.45
CA GLN A 104 -10.40 0.51 -25.83
C GLN A 104 -9.36 -0.60 -25.97
N ASP A 105 -8.61 -0.84 -24.92
CA ASP A 105 -7.51 -1.80 -24.91
C ASP A 105 -7.59 -2.65 -23.63
N PRO A 106 -8.53 -3.62 -23.60
CA PRO A 106 -8.90 -4.30 -22.36
C PRO A 106 -7.75 -5.12 -21.77
N ILE A 107 -7.78 -5.23 -20.46
CA ILE A 107 -6.87 -6.07 -19.68
C ILE A 107 -7.53 -7.41 -19.38
N THR A 108 -6.71 -8.43 -19.10
CA THR A 108 -7.14 -9.80 -18.81
C THR A 108 -7.20 -10.08 -17.31
N GLY A 109 -6.35 -9.40 -16.52
CA GLY A 109 -6.32 -9.68 -15.10
C GLY A 109 -5.45 -8.72 -14.27
N ILE A 110 -5.34 -9.08 -13.02
CA ILE A 110 -4.58 -8.35 -11.99
C ILE A 110 -3.65 -9.35 -11.29
N VAL A 111 -2.38 -9.00 -11.17
CA VAL A 111 -1.43 -9.70 -10.30
C VAL A 111 -1.29 -8.93 -8.99
N ALA A 112 -1.49 -9.61 -7.88
CA ALA A 112 -1.34 -9.05 -6.54
C ALA A 112 -0.59 -10.02 -5.62
N THR A 113 -0.20 -9.54 -4.44
CA THR A 113 0.36 -10.39 -3.38
C THR A 113 -0.75 -11.11 -2.62
N ALA A 114 -0.45 -12.29 -2.09
CA ALA A 114 -1.32 -13.05 -1.17
C ALA A 114 -1.31 -12.42 0.24
N SER A 115 -1.53 -11.10 0.31
CA SER A 115 -1.62 -10.27 1.51
C SER A 115 -2.94 -9.50 1.51
N ALA A 116 -3.04 -8.42 2.28
CA ALA A 116 -4.19 -7.52 2.23
C ALA A 116 -4.48 -6.96 0.82
N ALA A 117 -3.47 -6.86 -0.06
CA ALA A 117 -3.64 -6.47 -1.46
C ALA A 117 -4.55 -7.42 -2.26
N LYS A 118 -4.66 -8.72 -1.87
CA LYS A 118 -5.61 -9.66 -2.44
C LYS A 118 -7.04 -9.14 -2.37
N LEU A 119 -7.45 -8.60 -1.21
CA LEU A 119 -8.82 -8.10 -1.02
C LEU A 119 -9.14 -6.92 -1.96
N LEU A 120 -8.16 -6.06 -2.23
CA LEU A 120 -8.33 -5.00 -3.23
C LEU A 120 -8.47 -5.57 -4.64
N ALA A 121 -7.61 -6.53 -5.02
CA ALA A 121 -7.64 -7.13 -6.35
C ALA A 121 -8.96 -7.87 -6.62
N GLU A 122 -9.45 -8.64 -5.63
CA GLU A 122 -10.74 -9.32 -5.69
C GLU A 122 -11.89 -8.32 -5.77
N GLY A 123 -11.89 -7.28 -4.91
CA GLY A 123 -12.90 -6.23 -4.94
C GLY A 123 -12.96 -5.48 -6.26
N VAL A 124 -11.81 -5.17 -6.86
CA VAL A 124 -11.72 -4.55 -8.20
C VAL A 124 -12.29 -5.47 -9.27
N ALA A 125 -11.93 -6.76 -9.25
CA ALA A 125 -12.43 -7.75 -10.21
C ALA A 125 -13.96 -7.90 -10.10
N ASP A 126 -14.50 -7.93 -8.88
CA ASP A 126 -15.95 -7.99 -8.63
C ASP A 126 -16.68 -6.75 -9.16
N MET A 127 -16.13 -5.55 -8.93
CA MET A 127 -16.70 -4.30 -9.44
C MET A 127 -16.73 -4.22 -10.99
N LEU A 128 -15.82 -4.91 -11.63
CA LEU A 128 -15.68 -4.93 -13.09
C LEU A 128 -16.34 -6.13 -13.76
N HIS A 129 -16.81 -7.11 -13.01
CA HIS A 129 -17.28 -8.41 -13.50
C HIS A 129 -18.29 -8.30 -14.67
N ASN A 130 -19.19 -7.30 -14.69
CA ASN A 130 -20.16 -7.09 -15.75
C ASN A 130 -19.59 -6.39 -17.00
N THR A 131 -18.41 -5.80 -16.92
CA THR A 131 -17.77 -5.05 -18.02
C THR A 131 -16.48 -5.69 -18.49
N MET A 132 -15.69 -6.21 -17.54
CA MET A 132 -14.41 -6.88 -17.77
C MET A 132 -14.29 -8.05 -16.80
N ARG A 133 -14.14 -9.28 -17.32
CA ARG A 133 -13.90 -10.46 -16.48
C ARG A 133 -12.41 -10.58 -16.17
N LEU A 134 -11.97 -9.91 -15.11
CA LEU A 134 -10.57 -9.92 -14.71
C LEU A 134 -10.22 -11.18 -13.91
N ARG A 135 -9.13 -11.84 -14.28
CA ARG A 135 -8.52 -12.91 -13.50
C ARG A 135 -7.67 -12.31 -12.40
N VAL A 136 -7.92 -12.68 -11.15
CA VAL A 136 -7.00 -12.38 -10.05
C VAL A 136 -5.94 -13.48 -9.96
N THR A 137 -4.68 -13.06 -10.03
CA THR A 137 -3.50 -13.92 -9.97
C THR A 137 -2.67 -13.50 -8.77
N LEU A 138 -2.30 -14.46 -7.92
CA LEU A 138 -1.60 -14.16 -6.66
C LEU A 138 -0.20 -14.75 -6.65
N THR A 139 0.74 -13.96 -6.11
CA THR A 139 2.09 -14.38 -5.74
C THR A 139 2.21 -14.56 -4.23
N PRO A 140 3.13 -15.42 -3.75
CA PRO A 140 3.36 -15.57 -2.33
C PRO A 140 3.79 -14.25 -1.68
N TYR A 141 3.40 -14.10 -0.43
CA TYR A 141 3.87 -13.03 0.44
C TYR A 141 4.27 -13.62 1.79
N SER A 142 5.43 -13.23 2.30
CA SER A 142 5.88 -13.65 3.62
C SER A 142 5.61 -12.52 4.62
N ASP A 143 4.71 -12.78 5.56
CA ASP A 143 4.41 -11.85 6.65
C ASP A 143 5.60 -11.62 7.58
N GLU A 144 6.51 -12.60 7.69
CA GLU A 144 7.70 -12.49 8.54
C GLU A 144 8.76 -11.55 7.92
N THR A 145 8.94 -11.62 6.60
CA THR A 145 10.02 -10.91 5.92
C THR A 145 9.56 -9.76 5.04
N GLY A 146 8.25 -9.61 4.81
CA GLY A 146 7.68 -8.64 3.87
C GLY A 146 8.07 -8.92 2.41
N ARG A 147 8.56 -10.12 2.09
CA ARG A 147 9.06 -10.46 0.75
C ARG A 147 7.92 -10.96 -0.14
N ILE A 148 7.95 -10.46 -1.37
CA ILE A 148 7.08 -10.91 -2.45
C ILE A 148 7.81 -12.02 -3.21
N GLY A 149 7.15 -13.18 -3.37
CA GLY A 149 7.65 -14.27 -4.20
C GLY A 149 7.40 -14.02 -5.68
N THR A 150 8.08 -14.80 -6.52
CA THR A 150 8.00 -14.70 -7.98
C THR A 150 7.10 -15.76 -8.62
N ASP A 151 6.74 -16.79 -7.86
CA ASP A 151 5.88 -17.86 -8.33
C ASP A 151 4.40 -17.43 -8.28
N ILE A 152 3.58 -18.05 -9.11
CA ILE A 152 2.14 -17.87 -9.08
C ILE A 152 1.53 -18.99 -8.24
N THR A 153 0.79 -18.62 -7.19
CA THR A 153 0.12 -19.58 -6.29
C THR A 153 -1.36 -19.77 -6.62
N ILE A 154 -2.00 -18.75 -7.16
CA ILE A 154 -3.41 -18.79 -7.58
C ILE A 154 -3.53 -18.07 -8.91
N GLY A 155 -4.41 -18.56 -9.80
CA GLY A 155 -4.63 -18.01 -11.11
C GLY A 155 -3.58 -18.48 -12.11
N GLY A 156 -3.16 -17.59 -12.99
CA GLY A 156 -2.15 -17.86 -14.03
C GLY A 156 -2.11 -16.75 -15.07
N ILE A 157 -1.04 -16.71 -15.85
CA ILE A 157 -0.80 -15.77 -16.94
C ILE A 157 -0.50 -16.58 -18.18
N LYS A 158 -1.21 -16.29 -19.29
CA LYS A 158 -0.88 -16.86 -20.60
C LYS A 158 -0.05 -15.86 -21.39
N SER A 159 0.76 -16.35 -22.29
CA SER A 159 1.60 -15.50 -23.15
C SER A 159 0.75 -14.45 -23.90
N GLY A 160 1.20 -13.20 -23.85
CA GLY A 160 0.53 -12.07 -24.49
C GLY A 160 -0.68 -11.50 -23.76
N GLU A 161 -1.16 -12.13 -22.68
CA GLU A 161 -2.24 -11.56 -21.86
C GLU A 161 -1.76 -10.29 -21.14
N ARG A 162 -2.65 -9.30 -21.01
CA ARG A 162 -2.37 -8.00 -20.40
C ARG A 162 -2.83 -7.96 -18.96
N PHE A 163 -1.93 -7.65 -18.07
CA PHE A 163 -2.19 -7.62 -16.62
C PHE A 163 -1.79 -6.29 -15.98
N LEU A 164 -2.49 -5.95 -14.91
CA LEU A 164 -2.13 -4.88 -13.98
C LEU A 164 -1.37 -5.46 -12.79
N ALA A 165 -0.36 -4.75 -12.30
CA ALA A 165 0.29 -5.03 -11.03
C ALA A 165 -0.41 -4.22 -9.92
N LEU A 166 -0.98 -4.89 -8.91
CA LEU A 166 -1.67 -4.25 -7.80
C LEU A 166 -1.00 -4.57 -6.48
N ASN A 167 -0.69 -3.55 -5.71
CA ASN A 167 -0.30 -3.69 -4.30
C ASN A 167 -1.11 -2.71 -3.42
N ASP A 168 -1.04 -2.88 -2.12
CA ASP A 168 -1.70 -2.00 -1.15
C ASP A 168 -1.00 -0.66 -1.01
N VAL A 169 0.30 -0.68 -0.68
CA VAL A 169 1.11 0.52 -0.44
C VAL A 169 2.44 0.40 -1.16
N THR A 170 2.92 1.51 -1.69
CA THR A 170 4.28 1.60 -2.23
C THR A 170 4.99 2.86 -1.74
N THR A 171 6.30 2.77 -1.58
CA THR A 171 7.16 3.92 -1.28
C THR A 171 8.18 4.08 -2.40
N ARG A 172 9.05 3.10 -2.56
CA ARG A 172 10.18 3.11 -3.51
C ARG A 172 9.85 2.49 -4.86
N GLY A 173 8.65 1.92 -5.03
CA GLY A 173 8.25 1.22 -6.26
C GLY A 173 8.64 -0.27 -6.31
N ASN A 174 9.44 -0.77 -5.37
CA ASN A 174 9.98 -2.14 -5.42
C ASN A 174 8.88 -3.22 -5.48
N CYS A 175 7.81 -3.07 -4.70
CA CYS A 175 6.73 -4.06 -4.65
C CYS A 175 6.01 -4.16 -6.00
N VAL A 176 5.57 -3.04 -6.55
CA VAL A 176 4.85 -3.03 -7.84
C VAL A 176 5.77 -3.38 -9.02
N SER A 177 7.06 -3.00 -8.96
CA SER A 177 8.06 -3.43 -9.96
C SER A 177 8.26 -4.95 -9.96
N LYS A 178 8.34 -5.58 -8.78
CA LYS A 178 8.41 -7.05 -8.67
C LYS A 178 7.16 -7.73 -9.24
N LEU A 179 5.96 -7.21 -8.95
CA LEU A 179 4.72 -7.73 -9.53
C LEU A 179 4.68 -7.56 -11.05
N GLY A 180 5.17 -6.41 -11.55
CA GLY A 180 5.35 -6.19 -12.99
C GLY A 180 6.31 -7.21 -13.61
N LYS A 181 7.42 -7.52 -12.93
CA LYS A 181 8.35 -8.56 -13.37
C LYS A 181 7.72 -9.96 -13.37
N VAL A 182 6.91 -10.30 -12.38
CA VAL A 182 6.14 -11.57 -12.38
C VAL A 182 5.29 -11.67 -13.64
N ILE A 183 4.60 -10.59 -14.04
CA ILE A 183 3.79 -10.58 -15.26
C ILE A 183 4.67 -10.90 -16.48
N THR A 184 5.77 -10.22 -16.65
CA THR A 184 6.64 -10.37 -17.84
C THR A 184 7.40 -11.70 -17.85
N ASP A 185 7.88 -12.18 -16.71
CA ASP A 185 8.59 -13.45 -16.59
C ASP A 185 7.68 -14.65 -16.95
N HIS A 186 6.36 -14.51 -16.77
CA HIS A 186 5.36 -15.51 -17.20
C HIS A 186 4.80 -15.26 -18.60
N GLY A 187 5.43 -14.38 -19.38
CA GLY A 187 5.05 -14.11 -20.78
C GLY A 187 3.88 -13.15 -20.95
N GLY A 188 3.37 -12.54 -19.88
CA GLY A 188 2.34 -11.51 -19.95
C GLY A 188 2.88 -10.13 -20.31
N LEU A 189 1.97 -9.21 -20.54
CA LEU A 189 2.26 -7.81 -20.82
C LEU A 189 1.80 -6.95 -19.63
N LEU A 190 2.72 -6.17 -19.05
CA LEU A 190 2.39 -5.21 -18.00
C LEU A 190 1.64 -4.03 -18.61
N ALA A 191 0.35 -3.91 -18.30
CA ALA A 191 -0.51 -2.84 -18.80
C ALA A 191 -0.48 -1.59 -17.92
N GLY A 192 -0.17 -1.72 -16.65
CA GLY A 192 -0.11 -0.63 -15.69
C GLY A 192 0.00 -1.12 -14.25
N MET A 193 0.01 -0.18 -13.33
CA MET A 193 0.19 -0.43 -11.89
C MET A 193 -0.84 0.32 -11.05
N LEU A 194 -1.26 -0.29 -9.92
CA LEU A 194 -2.20 0.30 -8.98
C LEU A 194 -1.73 0.12 -7.55
N VAL A 195 -1.95 1.14 -6.72
CA VAL A 195 -1.80 1.06 -5.27
C VAL A 195 -2.88 1.89 -4.57
N PHE A 196 -3.23 1.52 -3.35
CA PHE A 196 -4.03 2.40 -2.50
C PHE A 196 -3.23 3.65 -2.14
N ALA A 197 -2.04 3.49 -1.58
CA ALA A 197 -1.25 4.62 -1.14
C ALA A 197 0.17 4.61 -1.70
N ARG A 198 0.62 5.77 -2.16
CA ARG A 198 2.01 6.09 -2.37
C ARG A 198 2.51 6.90 -1.18
N ARG A 199 3.71 6.61 -0.68
CA ARG A 199 4.30 7.32 0.46
C ARG A 199 5.59 8.01 0.05
N ASP A 200 5.84 9.18 0.62
CA ASP A 200 7.08 9.97 0.43
C ASP A 200 7.47 10.12 -1.05
N SER A 201 6.51 10.57 -1.81
CA SER A 201 6.57 10.63 -3.27
C SER A 201 7.57 11.65 -3.78
N GLY A 202 8.27 11.28 -4.85
CA GLY A 202 9.22 12.13 -5.55
C GLY A 202 10.68 11.99 -5.12
N GLN A 203 10.97 11.27 -4.05
CA GLN A 203 12.35 11.09 -3.58
C GLN A 203 13.05 9.86 -4.17
N PHE A 204 12.30 8.86 -4.64
CA PHE A 204 12.87 7.59 -5.07
C PHE A 204 12.92 7.45 -6.59
N PRO A 205 14.13 7.29 -7.19
CA PRO A 205 14.31 7.24 -8.64
C PRO A 205 13.46 6.16 -9.32
N LEU A 206 13.45 4.93 -8.79
CA LEU A 206 12.65 3.83 -9.37
C LEU A 206 11.16 4.18 -9.40
N MET A 207 10.61 4.80 -8.34
CA MET A 207 9.20 5.18 -8.31
C MET A 207 8.89 6.21 -9.40
N ASN A 208 9.77 7.19 -9.59
CA ASN A 208 9.62 8.21 -10.62
C ASN A 208 9.72 7.61 -12.03
N GLU A 209 10.61 6.64 -12.23
CA GLU A 209 10.73 5.89 -13.49
C GLU A 209 9.46 5.10 -13.80
N LEU A 210 8.91 4.36 -12.84
CA LEU A 210 7.67 3.61 -13.01
C LEU A 210 6.49 4.52 -13.37
N LEU A 211 6.38 5.68 -12.72
CA LEU A 211 5.36 6.68 -13.03
C LEU A 211 5.48 7.25 -14.45
N ALA A 212 6.71 7.39 -14.95
CA ALA A 212 6.97 7.91 -16.29
C ALA A 212 6.74 6.86 -17.40
N GLN A 213 7.02 5.58 -17.11
CA GLN A 213 7.00 4.50 -18.12
C GLN A 213 5.66 3.79 -18.23
N HIS A 214 4.84 3.77 -17.17
CA HIS A 214 3.61 2.98 -17.10
C HIS A 214 2.40 3.83 -16.70
N PRO A 215 1.19 3.48 -17.18
CA PRO A 215 -0.04 3.92 -16.53
C PRO A 215 -0.01 3.54 -15.06
N PHE A 216 0.01 4.54 -14.18
CA PHE A 216 0.13 4.31 -12.75
C PHE A 216 -1.01 5.01 -12.01
N TYR A 217 -1.72 4.26 -11.18
CA TYR A 217 -2.79 4.74 -10.35
C TYR A 217 -2.43 4.65 -8.86
N TYR A 218 -2.72 5.68 -8.11
CA TYR A 218 -2.73 5.64 -6.64
C TYR A 218 -3.91 6.46 -6.11
N THR A 219 -4.63 5.87 -5.15
CA THR A 219 -5.82 6.50 -4.55
C THR A 219 -5.41 7.74 -3.75
N THR A 220 -4.30 7.67 -3.03
CA THR A 220 -3.75 8.80 -2.27
C THR A 220 -2.23 8.79 -2.28
N ASP A 221 -1.67 9.98 -2.16
CA ASP A 221 -0.28 10.17 -1.81
C ASP A 221 -0.20 10.63 -0.35
N LEU A 222 0.67 10.00 0.44
CA LEU A 222 0.81 10.29 1.87
C LEU A 222 2.21 10.83 2.16
N ASP A 223 2.27 12.00 2.75
CA ASP A 223 3.53 12.61 3.19
C ASP A 223 4.05 11.89 4.45
N MET A 224 4.84 10.86 4.20
CA MET A 224 5.42 10.00 5.23
C MET A 224 6.92 9.82 4.98
N PRO A 225 7.76 10.79 5.41
CA PRO A 225 9.19 10.76 5.17
C PRO A 225 9.87 9.49 5.69
N GLN A 226 10.84 9.01 4.92
CA GLN A 226 11.68 7.88 5.28
C GLN A 226 13.16 8.27 5.19
N TRP A 227 13.96 7.70 6.07
CA TRP A 227 15.39 7.98 6.17
C TRP A 227 16.19 6.69 6.14
N GLU A 228 17.37 6.74 5.57
CA GLU A 228 18.39 5.73 5.82
C GLU A 228 18.72 5.73 7.33
N PRO A 229 19.05 4.56 7.94
CA PRO A 229 19.36 4.48 9.37
C PRO A 229 20.40 5.47 9.85
N ALA A 230 21.45 5.72 9.04
CA ALA A 230 22.52 6.67 9.34
C ALA A 230 22.07 8.13 9.36
N GLU A 231 21.01 8.45 8.62
CA GLU A 231 20.48 9.82 8.47
C GLU A 231 19.23 10.06 9.34
N CYS A 232 18.71 9.02 9.97
CA CYS A 232 17.46 9.09 10.72
C CYS A 232 17.56 10.05 11.93
N PRO A 233 16.73 11.10 11.98
CA PRO A 233 16.75 12.05 13.10
C PRO A 233 16.30 11.40 14.42
N LEU A 234 15.45 10.37 14.36
CA LEU A 234 14.94 9.67 15.54
C LEU A 234 16.02 8.77 16.15
N CYS A 235 16.90 8.17 15.32
CA CYS A 235 18.08 7.46 15.78
C CYS A 235 19.05 8.39 16.53
N ARG A 236 19.25 9.61 16.03
CA ARG A 236 20.11 10.62 16.68
C ARG A 236 19.57 11.05 18.04
N GLN A 237 18.27 10.99 18.21
CA GLN A 237 17.57 11.28 19.47
C GLN A 237 17.47 10.05 20.39
N ASN A 238 18.08 8.92 20.03
CA ASN A 238 17.99 7.64 20.74
C ASN A 238 16.54 7.17 20.98
N GLN A 239 15.61 7.53 20.08
CA GLN A 239 14.25 7.06 20.19
C GLN A 239 14.21 5.53 19.92
N PRO A 240 13.42 4.80 20.71
CA PRO A 240 13.27 3.36 20.53
C PRO A 240 12.76 3.01 19.14
N LEU A 241 13.34 1.97 18.52
CA LEU A 241 12.98 1.48 17.19
C LEU A 241 12.05 0.27 17.28
N LEU A 242 10.96 0.30 16.54
CA LEU A 242 10.04 -0.82 16.34
C LEU A 242 10.26 -1.44 14.96
N SER A 243 10.18 -2.74 14.84
CA SER A 243 10.09 -3.40 13.55
C SER A 243 8.67 -3.27 12.98
N TRP A 244 8.54 -3.14 11.67
CA TRP A 244 7.23 -3.14 11.00
C TRP A 244 6.41 -4.40 11.31
N GLY A 245 7.08 -5.56 11.50
CA GLY A 245 6.44 -6.82 11.85
C GLY A 245 5.84 -6.83 13.26
N ASP A 246 6.37 -6.02 14.17
CA ASP A 246 5.90 -5.88 15.54
C ASP A 246 4.79 -4.83 15.69
N MET A 247 4.41 -4.15 14.58
CA MET A 247 3.37 -3.13 14.61
C MET A 247 2.00 -3.77 14.80
N PRO A 248 1.35 -3.54 15.95
CA PRO A 248 0.04 -4.13 16.24
C PRO A 248 -1.07 -3.49 15.43
N GLY A 249 -2.26 -4.12 15.45
CA GLY A 249 -3.50 -3.45 15.05
C GLY A 249 -4.03 -2.56 16.19
N LEU A 250 -4.63 -1.41 15.86
CA LEU A 250 -5.30 -0.53 16.83
C LEU A 250 -6.75 -0.89 17.05
#